data_f3250a37fa9e902df3b89b123a6dd27e
#
_entry.id   f3250a37fa9e902df3b89b123a6dd27e
#
_cell.length_a   1.000
_cell.length_b   1.000
_cell.length_c   1.000
_cell.angle_alpha   90.00
_cell.angle_beta   90.00
_cell.angle_gamma   90.00
#
_symmetry.space_group_name_H-M   'P 1'
#
loop_
_entity.id
_entity.type
_entity.pdbx_description
1 polymer ?
#
loop_
_entity_poly.entity_id
_entity_poly.type
_entity_poly.pdbx_seq_one_letter_code
_entity_poly.pdbx_strand_id
1 'polypeptide(L)'
;MPDHRALRRAIRSRRRSLPPAEARQSAVQLARIVRRSPLILNNRRIAAYLAADGELDPHPLIENLWSLGKSVYLPVLVPFTGNRLWFAHYEPDTRLVTNRFGIPEPAQAELIKPAALDVVLTPLVAFDSAGHRIGMGGGFYDRSFGFLLTRRHWRKPLLLGIAYSFQQQAKITPARWDVPLDAIATEAGLQHVTT
;
A
#
# COMPACT_ATOMS: atom_id res chain seq x y z
N MET A 1 -6.07 25.81 2.96
CA MET A 1 -5.86 24.40 2.64
C MET A 1 -5.97 23.60 3.93
N PRO A 2 -6.63 22.45 3.98
CA PRO A 2 -6.64 21.63 5.19
C PRO A 2 -5.21 21.30 5.58
N ASP A 3 -4.90 21.41 6.87
CA ASP A 3 -3.55 21.14 7.38
C ASP A 3 -3.28 19.63 7.38
N HIS A 4 -2.77 19.13 6.26
CA HIS A 4 -2.37 17.71 6.11
C HIS A 4 -1.34 17.30 7.17
N ARG A 5 -0.60 18.24 7.77
CA ARG A 5 0.38 17.96 8.83
C ARG A 5 -0.32 17.60 10.13
N ALA A 6 -1.34 18.39 10.52
CA ALA A 6 -2.13 18.11 11.71
C ALA A 6 -2.90 16.78 11.57
N LEU A 7 -3.54 16.54 10.43
CA LEU A 7 -4.23 15.29 10.14
C LEU A 7 -3.29 14.07 10.20
N ARG A 8 -2.11 14.15 9.56
CA ARG A 8 -1.10 13.08 9.66
C ARG A 8 -0.73 12.79 11.11
N ARG A 9 -0.51 13.81 11.91
CA ARG A 9 -0.13 13.66 13.32
C ARG A 9 -1.23 12.96 14.12
N ALA A 10 -2.47 13.41 13.98
CA ALA A 10 -3.61 12.83 14.69
C ALA A 10 -3.84 11.35 14.34
N ILE A 11 -3.86 11.01 13.04
CA ILE A 11 -4.09 9.63 12.61
C ILE A 11 -2.93 8.72 13.01
N ARG A 12 -1.68 9.15 12.84
CA ARG A 12 -0.51 8.37 13.27
C ARG A 12 -0.50 8.14 14.79
N SER A 13 -0.89 9.14 15.58
CA SER A 13 -1.06 8.96 17.03
C SER A 13 -2.10 7.89 17.34
N ARG A 14 -3.26 7.94 16.68
CA ARG A 14 -4.33 6.95 16.85
C ARG A 14 -3.89 5.54 16.44
N ARG A 15 -3.19 5.39 15.31
CA ARG A 15 -2.65 4.08 14.88
C ARG A 15 -1.74 3.47 15.94
N ARG A 16 -0.80 4.27 16.48
CA ARG A 16 0.15 3.82 17.51
C ARG A 16 -0.48 3.52 18.87
N SER A 17 -1.65 4.07 19.15
CA SER A 17 -2.38 3.82 20.39
C SER A 17 -3.33 2.63 20.32
N LEU A 18 -3.47 1.98 19.16
CA LEU A 18 -4.31 0.78 19.04
C LEU A 18 -3.76 -0.36 19.93
N PRO A 19 -4.64 -1.03 20.67
CA PRO A 19 -4.25 -2.23 21.40
C PRO A 19 -3.71 -3.30 20.44
N PRO A 20 -2.61 -4.01 20.78
CA PRO A 20 -2.03 -5.03 19.90
C PRO A 20 -3.02 -6.13 19.47
N ALA A 21 -3.97 -6.48 20.31
CA ALA A 21 -5.01 -7.47 19.98
C ALA A 21 -5.95 -6.95 18.88
N GLU A 22 -6.39 -5.69 18.94
CA GLU A 22 -7.23 -5.03 17.94
C GLU A 22 -6.50 -4.89 16.61
N ALA A 23 -5.23 -4.47 16.65
CA ALA A 23 -4.40 -4.37 15.45
C ALA A 23 -4.25 -5.74 14.74
N ARG A 24 -3.98 -6.82 15.49
CA ARG A 24 -3.90 -8.18 14.94
C ARG A 24 -5.24 -8.65 14.38
N GLN A 25 -6.34 -8.42 15.08
CA GLN A 25 -7.67 -8.77 14.61
C GLN A 25 -8.01 -8.05 13.30
N SER A 26 -7.72 -6.77 13.20
CA SER A 26 -7.92 -5.96 11.99
C SER A 26 -7.09 -6.50 10.81
N ALA A 27 -5.84 -6.88 11.04
CA ALA A 27 -4.97 -7.49 10.02
C ALA A 27 -5.54 -8.82 9.48
N VAL A 28 -6.03 -9.69 10.37
CA VAL A 28 -6.66 -10.96 9.97
C VAL A 28 -7.96 -10.73 9.20
N GLN A 29 -8.79 -9.76 9.62
CA GLN A 29 -10.03 -9.42 8.91
C GLN A 29 -9.73 -8.86 7.52
N LEU A 30 -8.79 -7.91 7.40
CA LEU A 30 -8.30 -7.41 6.11
C LEU A 30 -7.90 -8.57 5.19
N ALA A 31 -7.08 -9.49 5.68
CA ALA A 31 -6.61 -10.63 4.90
C ALA A 31 -7.76 -11.51 4.39
N ARG A 32 -8.78 -11.78 5.23
CA ARG A 32 -9.98 -12.56 4.85
C ARG A 32 -10.79 -11.88 3.73
N ILE A 33 -10.94 -10.55 3.81
CA ILE A 33 -11.69 -9.76 2.83
C ILE A 33 -10.94 -9.73 1.50
N VAL A 34 -9.67 -9.34 1.52
CA VAL A 34 -8.90 -9.04 0.31
C VAL A 34 -8.53 -10.31 -0.46
N ARG A 35 -8.18 -11.42 0.22
CA ARG A 35 -7.78 -12.68 -0.45
C ARG A 35 -8.85 -13.24 -1.39
N ARG A 36 -10.12 -12.96 -1.16
CA ARG A 36 -11.27 -13.45 -1.94
C ARG A 36 -11.68 -12.49 -3.06
N SER A 37 -11.07 -11.31 -3.13
CA SER A 37 -11.43 -10.31 -4.12
C SER A 37 -10.93 -10.68 -5.52
N PRO A 38 -11.66 -10.33 -6.58
CA PRO A 38 -11.17 -10.47 -7.95
C PRO A 38 -9.85 -9.75 -8.21
N LEU A 39 -9.56 -8.66 -7.44
CA LEU A 39 -8.28 -7.94 -7.49
C LEU A 39 -7.10 -8.86 -7.16
N ILE A 40 -7.28 -9.83 -6.28
CA ILE A 40 -6.24 -10.80 -5.93
C ILE A 40 -6.32 -12.03 -6.81
N LEU A 41 -7.52 -12.59 -6.98
CA LEU A 41 -7.69 -13.87 -7.67
C LEU A 41 -7.21 -13.80 -9.13
N ASN A 42 -7.51 -12.70 -9.83
CA ASN A 42 -7.21 -12.52 -11.25
C ASN A 42 -5.82 -11.93 -11.54
N ASN A 43 -5.01 -11.69 -10.52
CA ASN A 43 -3.71 -11.05 -10.66
C ASN A 43 -2.62 -11.90 -10.00
N ARG A 44 -1.39 -11.85 -10.55
CA ARG A 44 -0.29 -12.73 -10.11
C ARG A 44 0.81 -11.99 -9.36
N ARG A 45 1.26 -10.83 -9.89
CA ARG A 45 2.37 -10.05 -9.32
C ARG A 45 1.82 -8.97 -8.40
N ILE A 46 1.96 -9.17 -7.10
CA ILE A 46 1.35 -8.31 -6.08
C ILE A 46 2.45 -7.69 -5.25
N ALA A 47 2.56 -6.36 -5.28
CA ALA A 47 3.41 -5.66 -4.35
C ALA A 47 2.70 -5.44 -3.02
N ALA A 48 3.43 -5.69 -1.93
CA ALA A 48 3.00 -5.43 -0.56
C ALA A 48 3.97 -4.43 0.10
N TYR A 49 3.77 -4.16 1.37
CA TYR A 49 4.66 -3.40 2.23
C TYR A 49 4.81 -4.11 3.57
N LEU A 50 5.84 -3.78 4.32
CA LEU A 50 5.98 -4.19 5.72
C LEU A 50 5.52 -3.04 6.61
N ALA A 51 4.59 -3.33 7.52
CA ALA A 51 3.96 -2.31 8.33
C ALA A 51 4.96 -1.58 9.23
N ALA A 52 4.87 -0.27 9.24
CA ALA A 52 5.65 0.62 10.09
C ALA A 52 4.73 1.66 10.75
N ASP A 53 5.15 2.25 11.85
CA ASP A 53 4.45 3.38 12.49
C ASP A 53 2.96 3.09 12.79
N GLY A 54 2.64 1.85 13.19
CA GLY A 54 1.27 1.41 13.51
C GLY A 54 0.36 1.25 12.30
N GLU A 55 0.90 1.10 11.10
CA GLU A 55 0.10 0.78 9.89
C GLU A 55 -0.64 -0.54 10.05
N LEU A 56 -1.77 -0.67 9.34
CA LEU A 56 -2.49 -1.94 9.26
C LEU A 56 -1.58 -2.98 8.62
N ASP A 57 -1.27 -4.04 9.37
CA ASP A 57 -0.28 -5.04 8.98
C ASP A 57 -0.80 -5.94 7.86
N PRO A 58 -0.19 -5.91 6.66
CA PRO A 58 -0.59 -6.78 5.57
C PRO A 58 0.00 -8.20 5.68
N HIS A 59 0.78 -8.54 6.71
CA HIS A 59 1.49 -9.81 6.79
C HIS A 59 0.57 -11.04 6.70
N PRO A 60 -0.60 -11.10 7.41
CA PRO A 60 -1.53 -12.21 7.23
C PRO A 60 -2.10 -12.32 5.80
N LEU A 61 -2.19 -11.20 5.09
CA LEU A 61 -2.56 -11.21 3.66
C LEU A 61 -1.40 -11.72 2.81
N ILE A 62 -0.16 -11.34 3.08
CA ILE A 62 1.04 -11.81 2.38
C ILE A 62 1.14 -13.34 2.46
N GLU A 63 0.95 -13.94 3.65
CA GLU A 63 0.91 -15.39 3.83
C GLU A 63 -0.18 -16.06 2.98
N ASN A 64 -1.37 -15.46 2.93
CA ASN A 64 -2.43 -15.92 2.04
C ASN A 64 -2.06 -15.80 0.55
N LEU A 65 -1.35 -14.74 0.15
CA LEU A 65 -0.89 -14.57 -1.24
C LEU A 65 0.09 -15.67 -1.63
N TRP A 66 1.04 -16.01 -0.78
CA TRP A 66 1.95 -17.14 -1.01
C TRP A 66 1.20 -18.46 -1.13
N SER A 67 0.26 -18.74 -0.22
CA SER A 67 -0.56 -19.96 -0.26
C SER A 67 -1.44 -20.07 -1.51
N LEU A 68 -1.78 -18.93 -2.14
CA LEU A 68 -2.50 -18.86 -3.42
C LEU A 68 -1.57 -18.90 -4.65
N GLY A 69 -0.25 -19.15 -4.47
CA GLY A 69 0.73 -19.18 -5.54
C GLY A 69 0.97 -17.82 -6.23
N LYS A 70 0.71 -16.72 -5.53
CA LYS A 70 0.98 -15.37 -6.05
C LYS A 70 2.45 -15.01 -5.83
N SER A 71 3.02 -14.26 -6.76
CA SER A 71 4.35 -13.68 -6.60
C SER A 71 4.24 -12.37 -5.81
N VAL A 72 4.82 -12.35 -4.62
CA VAL A 72 4.81 -11.16 -3.74
C VAL A 72 6.09 -10.37 -3.93
N TYR A 73 5.98 -9.04 -3.87
CA TYR A 73 7.11 -8.12 -4.02
C TYR A 73 7.08 -7.07 -2.92
N LEU A 74 8.25 -6.66 -2.45
CA LEU A 74 8.41 -5.54 -1.51
C LEU A 74 9.09 -4.35 -2.20
N PRO A 75 8.77 -3.11 -1.80
CA PRO A 75 9.44 -1.93 -2.33
C PRO A 75 10.89 -1.87 -1.85
N VAL A 76 11.78 -1.48 -2.76
CA VAL A 76 13.20 -1.24 -2.53
C VAL A 76 13.54 0.18 -2.92
N LEU A 77 14.35 0.83 -2.09
CA LEU A 77 14.83 2.19 -2.32
C LEU A 77 16.12 2.15 -3.13
N VAL A 78 16.03 2.48 -4.40
CA VAL A 78 17.23 2.59 -5.25
C VAL A 78 17.80 4.01 -5.16
N PRO A 79 19.08 4.17 -4.80
CA PRO A 79 19.74 5.47 -4.77
C PRO A 79 19.65 6.19 -6.12
N PHE A 80 19.62 7.51 -6.10
CA PHE A 80 19.66 8.40 -7.29
C PHE A 80 18.49 8.28 -8.27
N THR A 81 17.39 7.59 -7.91
CA THR A 81 16.19 7.44 -8.75
C THR A 81 15.11 8.50 -8.51
N GLY A 82 15.41 9.58 -7.76
CA GLY A 82 14.44 10.65 -7.46
C GLY A 82 13.28 10.19 -6.56
N ASN A 83 13.57 9.38 -5.54
CA ASN A 83 12.58 8.79 -4.63
C ASN A 83 11.53 7.92 -5.34
N ARG A 84 11.92 7.19 -6.37
CA ARG A 84 11.09 6.16 -7.00
C ARG A 84 11.38 4.80 -6.37
N LEU A 85 10.33 3.99 -6.26
CA LEU A 85 10.40 2.62 -5.79
C LEU A 85 10.71 1.68 -6.95
N TRP A 86 11.51 0.69 -6.67
CA TRP A 86 11.62 -0.55 -7.41
C TRP A 86 11.08 -1.67 -6.52
N PHE A 87 10.90 -2.85 -7.05
CA PHE A 87 10.29 -3.94 -6.31
C PHE A 87 11.12 -5.20 -6.45
N ALA A 88 11.33 -5.89 -5.32
CA ALA A 88 12.07 -7.13 -5.22
C ALA A 88 11.14 -8.27 -4.82
N HIS A 89 11.36 -9.46 -5.36
CA HIS A 89 10.62 -10.65 -4.98
C HIS A 89 10.76 -10.92 -3.49
N TYR A 90 9.68 -11.34 -2.85
CA TYR A 90 9.62 -11.59 -1.42
C TYR A 90 9.00 -12.93 -1.10
N GLU A 91 9.75 -13.79 -0.45
CA GLU A 91 9.40 -15.13 0.01
C GLU A 91 9.68 -15.27 1.51
N PRO A 92 9.15 -16.31 2.19
CA PRO A 92 9.34 -16.49 3.63
C PRO A 92 10.80 -16.53 4.09
N ASP A 93 11.71 -17.01 3.26
CA ASP A 93 13.15 -17.13 3.51
C ASP A 93 13.98 -15.95 2.97
N THR A 94 13.31 -14.93 2.40
CA THR A 94 14.00 -13.76 1.85
C THR A 94 14.77 -13.02 2.95
N ARG A 95 16.08 -12.88 2.77
CA ARG A 95 16.92 -12.07 3.67
C ARG A 95 16.55 -10.60 3.54
N LEU A 96 16.22 -9.97 4.67
CA LEU A 96 15.91 -8.54 4.75
C LEU A 96 17.07 -7.75 5.33
N VAL A 97 17.24 -6.51 4.86
CA VAL A 97 18.17 -5.51 5.40
C VAL A 97 17.40 -4.21 5.68
N THR A 98 17.81 -3.50 6.71
CA THR A 98 17.14 -2.24 7.07
C THR A 98 17.65 -1.10 6.20
N ASN A 99 16.73 -0.39 5.54
CA ASN A 99 17.05 0.77 4.73
C ASN A 99 17.24 2.06 5.57
N ARG A 100 17.57 3.17 4.92
CA ARG A 100 17.80 4.48 5.56
C ARG A 100 16.61 5.07 6.34
N PHE A 101 15.41 4.52 6.18
CA PHE A 101 14.22 4.91 6.92
C PHE A 101 13.85 3.93 8.05
N GLY A 102 14.71 2.96 8.32
CA GLY A 102 14.44 1.93 9.33
C GLY A 102 13.45 0.86 8.88
N ILE A 103 13.13 0.78 7.58
CA ILE A 103 12.18 -0.19 7.03
C ILE A 103 12.96 -1.35 6.43
N PRO A 104 12.60 -2.61 6.75
CA PRO A 104 13.23 -3.77 6.12
C PRO A 104 12.90 -3.83 4.63
N GLU A 105 13.91 -4.17 3.81
CA GLU A 105 13.77 -4.42 2.38
C GLU A 105 14.60 -5.63 1.94
N PRO A 106 14.24 -6.37 0.88
CA PRO A 106 15.01 -7.51 0.41
C PRO A 106 16.44 -7.15 0.05
N ALA A 107 17.40 -7.94 0.56
CA ALA A 107 18.82 -7.81 0.24
C ALA A 107 19.12 -8.50 -1.10
N GLN A 108 19.89 -7.85 -1.97
CA GLN A 108 20.48 -8.47 -3.19
C GLN A 108 19.46 -9.21 -4.09
N ALA A 109 18.32 -8.58 -4.37
CA ALA A 109 17.28 -9.17 -5.22
C ALA A 109 17.28 -8.56 -6.63
N GLU A 110 16.83 -9.35 -7.60
CA GLU A 110 16.47 -8.84 -8.92
C GLU A 110 15.31 -7.85 -8.78
N LEU A 111 15.50 -6.65 -9.32
CA LEU A 111 14.53 -5.56 -9.19
C LEU A 111 13.64 -5.47 -10.42
N ILE A 112 12.34 -5.39 -10.20
CA ILE A 112 11.37 -5.10 -11.25
C ILE A 112 10.84 -3.68 -11.14
N LYS A 113 10.43 -3.11 -12.28
CA LYS A 113 9.82 -1.78 -12.36
C LYS A 113 8.36 -1.82 -11.87
N PRO A 114 7.82 -0.70 -11.34
CA PRO A 114 6.42 -0.59 -10.95
C PRO A 114 5.42 -1.07 -12.01
N ALA A 115 5.72 -0.82 -13.29
CA ALA A 115 4.86 -1.19 -14.42
C ALA A 115 4.76 -2.70 -14.69
N ALA A 116 5.64 -3.52 -14.09
CA ALA A 116 5.60 -4.98 -14.21
C ALA A 116 4.67 -5.66 -13.20
N LEU A 117 4.13 -4.91 -12.24
CA LEU A 117 3.20 -5.37 -11.22
C LEU A 117 1.77 -5.41 -11.74
N ASP A 118 0.92 -6.25 -11.12
CA ASP A 118 -0.51 -6.29 -11.40
C ASP A 118 -1.32 -5.50 -10.38
N VAL A 119 -0.99 -5.64 -9.09
CA VAL A 119 -1.64 -4.96 -7.95
C VAL A 119 -0.57 -4.46 -6.99
N VAL A 120 -0.82 -3.31 -6.39
CA VAL A 120 0.04 -2.72 -5.35
C VAL A 120 -0.78 -2.42 -4.12
N LEU A 121 -0.49 -3.12 -3.02
CA LEU A 121 -0.99 -2.78 -1.70
C LEU A 121 -0.31 -1.48 -1.26
N THR A 122 -1.08 -0.41 -1.17
CA THR A 122 -0.56 0.95 -0.97
C THR A 122 -0.83 1.41 0.46
N PRO A 123 0.21 1.60 1.31
CA PRO A 123 0.04 2.17 2.64
C PRO A 123 -0.34 3.65 2.54
N LEU A 124 -1.13 4.12 3.48
CA LEU A 124 -1.60 5.50 3.50
C LEU A 124 -1.89 6.00 4.93
N VAL A 125 -1.98 7.31 5.10
CA VAL A 125 -2.36 7.93 6.38
C VAL A 125 -3.85 8.22 6.40
N ALA A 126 -4.43 8.72 5.33
CA ALA A 126 -5.86 9.00 5.20
C ALA A 126 -6.33 8.76 3.77
N PHE A 127 -7.61 8.47 3.62
CA PHE A 127 -8.25 8.26 2.31
C PHE A 127 -9.67 8.83 2.32
N ASP A 128 -10.25 9.06 1.13
CA ASP A 128 -11.67 9.33 0.96
C ASP A 128 -12.32 8.32 0.00
N SER A 129 -13.64 8.37 -0.11
CA SER A 129 -14.41 7.45 -0.96
C SER A 129 -14.15 7.63 -2.47
N ALA A 130 -13.57 8.75 -2.87
CA ALA A 130 -13.17 9.03 -4.26
C ALA A 130 -11.77 8.48 -4.61
N GLY A 131 -11.12 7.77 -3.69
CA GLY A 131 -9.79 7.17 -3.91
C GLY A 131 -8.62 8.13 -3.72
N HIS A 132 -8.87 9.35 -3.26
CA HIS A 132 -7.79 10.26 -2.90
C HIS A 132 -7.15 9.80 -1.59
N ARG A 133 -5.82 9.97 -1.49
CA ARG A 133 -5.09 9.57 -0.30
C ARG A 133 -4.10 10.62 0.18
N ILE A 134 -3.82 10.58 1.45
CA ILE A 134 -2.70 11.30 2.08
C ILE A 134 -1.68 10.25 2.52
N GLY A 135 -0.47 10.34 1.96
CA GLY A 135 0.67 9.52 2.37
C GLY A 135 1.51 10.19 3.45
N MET A 136 2.64 9.58 3.78
CA MET A 136 3.61 10.08 4.79
C MET A 136 4.35 11.38 4.38
N GLY A 137 4.21 11.83 3.13
CA GLY A 137 4.81 13.07 2.61
C GLY A 137 6.07 12.87 1.78
N GLY A 138 6.62 11.66 1.68
CA GLY A 138 7.79 11.36 0.86
C GLY A 138 7.53 11.32 -0.66
N GLY A 139 6.27 11.18 -1.09
CA GLY A 139 5.85 11.12 -2.49
C GLY A 139 6.39 9.92 -3.29
N PHE A 140 6.84 8.88 -2.62
CA PHE A 140 7.42 7.70 -3.26
C PHE A 140 6.44 7.00 -4.21
N TYR A 141 5.21 6.76 -3.75
CA TYR A 141 4.17 6.11 -4.54
C TYR A 141 3.75 6.97 -5.73
N ASP A 142 3.50 8.26 -5.53
CA ASP A 142 3.06 9.16 -6.60
C ASP A 142 4.14 9.29 -7.69
N ARG A 143 5.41 9.39 -7.32
CA ARG A 143 6.50 9.40 -8.29
C ARG A 143 6.69 8.07 -9.01
N SER A 144 6.46 6.95 -8.33
CA SER A 144 6.64 5.61 -8.90
C SER A 144 5.50 5.22 -9.83
N PHE A 145 4.29 5.67 -9.54
CA PHE A 145 3.07 5.31 -10.27
C PHE A 145 2.48 6.46 -11.08
N GLY A 146 3.14 7.63 -11.16
CA GLY A 146 2.69 8.80 -11.91
C GLY A 146 2.38 8.51 -13.39
N PHE A 147 3.00 7.49 -13.99
CA PHE A 147 2.68 7.05 -15.35
C PHE A 147 1.22 6.54 -15.50
N LEU A 148 0.54 6.18 -14.41
CA LEU A 148 -0.87 5.79 -14.44
C LEU A 148 -1.81 6.97 -14.73
N LEU A 149 -1.40 8.20 -14.47
CA LEU A 149 -2.19 9.40 -14.77
C LEU A 149 -2.34 9.64 -16.29
N THR A 150 -1.40 9.14 -17.08
CA THR A 150 -1.40 9.29 -18.55
C THR A 150 -1.91 8.06 -19.30
N ARG A 151 -2.07 6.92 -18.61
CA ARG A 151 -2.57 5.68 -19.21
C ARG A 151 -4.09 5.70 -19.35
N ARG A 152 -4.60 5.72 -20.58
CA ARG A 152 -6.03 5.65 -20.89
C ARG A 152 -6.56 4.21 -20.97
N HIS A 153 -5.71 3.25 -21.38
CA HIS A 153 -6.06 1.84 -21.54
C HIS A 153 -5.05 0.98 -20.75
N TRP A 154 -5.50 -0.18 -20.26
CA TRP A 154 -4.66 -1.14 -19.52
C TRP A 154 -3.98 -0.51 -18.30
N ARG A 155 -4.79 0.08 -17.41
CA ARG A 155 -4.31 0.70 -16.16
C ARG A 155 -3.83 -0.40 -15.20
N LYS A 156 -2.56 -0.81 -15.38
CA LYS A 156 -1.86 -1.68 -14.43
C LYS A 156 -0.54 -1.01 -14.01
N PRO A 157 -0.13 -1.21 -12.77
CA PRO A 157 -0.83 -1.94 -11.70
C PRO A 157 -2.07 -1.20 -11.18
N LEU A 158 -2.99 -1.97 -10.56
CA LEU A 158 -4.08 -1.43 -9.76
C LEU A 158 -3.56 -1.04 -8.38
N LEU A 159 -3.92 0.12 -7.88
CA LEU A 159 -3.52 0.59 -6.56
C LEU A 159 -4.63 0.29 -5.55
N LEU A 160 -4.38 -0.66 -4.64
CA LEU A 160 -5.27 -1.01 -3.55
C LEU A 160 -4.78 -0.35 -2.25
N GLY A 161 -5.48 0.68 -1.79
CA GLY A 161 -5.19 1.32 -0.51
C GLY A 161 -5.48 0.39 0.67
N ILE A 162 -4.56 0.31 1.60
CA ILE A 162 -4.70 -0.48 2.83
C ILE A 162 -4.67 0.47 4.02
N ALA A 163 -5.74 0.43 4.83
CA ALA A 163 -5.90 1.34 5.95
C ALA A 163 -6.88 0.78 7.00
N TYR A 164 -6.83 1.31 8.22
CA TYR A 164 -7.94 1.13 9.16
C TYR A 164 -9.15 1.97 8.72
N SER A 165 -10.36 1.51 9.00
CA SER A 165 -11.59 2.21 8.66
C SER A 165 -11.63 3.64 9.20
N PHE A 166 -11.09 3.88 10.39
CA PHE A 166 -11.05 5.20 11.02
C PHE A 166 -10.14 6.22 10.29
N GLN A 167 -9.34 5.80 9.32
CA GLN A 167 -8.50 6.70 8.51
C GLN A 167 -9.29 7.38 7.38
N GLN A 168 -10.55 6.99 7.19
CA GLN A 168 -11.43 7.60 6.21
C GLN A 168 -11.74 9.06 6.56
N GLN A 169 -11.70 9.91 5.55
CA GLN A 169 -12.05 11.33 5.62
C GLN A 169 -13.24 11.60 4.70
N ALA A 170 -14.02 12.63 5.02
CA ALA A 170 -15.17 13.01 4.18
C ALA A 170 -14.72 13.43 2.77
N LYS A 171 -13.61 14.18 2.66
CA LYS A 171 -13.05 14.65 1.39
C LYS A 171 -11.58 15.00 1.56
N ILE A 172 -10.78 14.59 0.58
CA ILE A 172 -9.38 14.98 0.42
C ILE A 172 -9.24 15.75 -0.89
N THR A 173 -8.60 16.91 -0.86
CA THR A 173 -8.28 17.66 -2.07
C THR A 173 -6.96 17.15 -2.62
N PRO A 174 -6.94 16.44 -3.78
CA PRO A 174 -5.72 15.92 -4.36
C PRO A 174 -4.91 17.03 -5.02
N ALA A 175 -3.61 16.86 -5.09
CA ALA A 175 -2.76 17.62 -5.98
C ALA A 175 -2.77 16.98 -7.38
N ARG A 176 -2.39 17.75 -8.40
CA ARG A 176 -2.40 17.29 -9.82
C ARG A 176 -1.51 16.08 -10.11
N TRP A 177 -0.55 15.80 -9.25
CA TRP A 177 0.38 14.68 -9.37
C TRP A 177 0.01 13.48 -8.49
N ASP A 178 -1.02 13.59 -7.65
CA ASP A 178 -1.46 12.50 -6.81
C ASP A 178 -2.15 11.43 -7.67
N VAL A 179 -1.68 10.19 -7.54
CA VAL A 179 -2.26 9.06 -8.28
C VAL A 179 -3.40 8.49 -7.45
N PRO A 180 -4.65 8.47 -7.96
CA PRO A 180 -5.78 7.94 -7.20
C PRO A 180 -5.66 6.42 -7.03
N LEU A 181 -6.30 5.92 -5.96
CA LEU A 181 -6.48 4.50 -5.72
C LEU A 181 -7.59 3.94 -6.63
N ASP A 182 -7.47 2.68 -7.02
CA ASP A 182 -8.52 1.93 -7.75
C ASP A 182 -9.50 1.24 -6.78
N ALA A 183 -9.03 0.93 -5.57
CA ALA A 183 -9.85 0.37 -4.49
C ALA A 183 -9.21 0.67 -3.12
N ILE A 184 -10.02 0.52 -2.06
CA ILE A 184 -9.58 0.69 -0.68
C ILE A 184 -10.08 -0.51 0.13
N ALA A 185 -9.18 -1.13 0.89
CA ALA A 185 -9.51 -2.21 1.81
C ALA A 185 -9.19 -1.80 3.25
N THR A 186 -10.13 -2.08 4.12
CA THR A 186 -10.02 -1.91 5.56
C THR A 186 -10.43 -3.22 6.25
N GLU A 187 -10.31 -3.28 7.56
CA GLU A 187 -10.87 -4.38 8.37
C GLU A 187 -12.40 -4.47 8.27
N ALA A 188 -13.06 -3.38 7.86
CA ALA A 188 -14.51 -3.32 7.72
C ALA A 188 -15.03 -3.75 6.34
N GLY A 189 -14.19 -3.71 5.29
CA GLY A 189 -14.61 -4.08 3.94
C GLY A 189 -13.67 -3.64 2.84
N LEU A 190 -14.01 -4.02 1.60
CA LEU A 190 -13.36 -3.62 0.36
C LEU A 190 -14.31 -2.73 -0.45
N GLN A 191 -13.86 -1.55 -0.80
CA GLN A 191 -14.59 -0.59 -1.61
C GLN A 191 -13.83 -0.34 -2.93
N HIS A 192 -14.52 -0.50 -4.07
CA HIS A 192 -14.00 -0.06 -5.36
C HIS A 192 -14.25 1.44 -5.54
N VAL A 193 -13.27 2.13 -6.08
CA VAL A 193 -13.41 3.54 -6.45
C VAL A 193 -14.06 3.59 -7.83
N THR A 194 -15.23 4.21 -7.90
CA THR A 194 -15.93 4.46 -9.17
C THR A 194 -15.39 5.76 -9.76
N THR A 195 -14.69 5.68 -10.88
CA THR A 195 -14.23 6.83 -11.67
C THR A 195 -15.33 7.33 -12.61
#